data_f0d4a01f0819dd4c0f8ea1b1a5a9841b
#
_entry.id   f0d4a01f0819dd4c0f8ea1b1a5a9841b
#
_cell.length_a   1.000
_cell.length_b   1.000
_cell.length_c   1.000
_cell.angle_alpha   90.00
_cell.angle_beta   90.00
_cell.angle_gamma   90.00
#
_symmetry.space_group_name_H-M   'P 1'
#
loop_
_entity.id
_entity.type
_entity.pdbx_description
1 polymer ?
#
loop_
_entity_poly.entity_id
_entity_poly.type
_entity_poly.pdbx_seq_one_letter_code
_entity_poly.pdbx_strand_id
1 'polypeptide(L)'
;MGNHAEEPVADSTIQGDLSFDVIIIGAGISGINAAYRLQTEGPSDLKYAILEGRDSIGGTWDLFRYPGIRSDSDIFTFGFPWSPWKHNESLAAGDKIKDYMIESARSAGIDHHICYNHAVLTANWRSGKKTWELQVTRPGEDEPTLFQARFLLLGTGYYDYQTPLQTVIPGIEKFEGKVIHPQFWPKDYDYTHKNVVVIGSGATAVTIVPSMADKAERITMLQRSPGYIFPLPSNSFFTTLLFTILPASVAHFLNRLLWLFRSYLTTLLCKSCPGLAKKIIKHVTIKQLPPDVSWDPHFKPRYNPWEQRFCACMNGDFFAAIRSGKADVVTDTIKAVTEKSIVLQSGAVLHPDVIVTATGLKLRFGGGIKFAVDDQPFNVADKFAWRAAMLQDVPNLLFMTGYENASWTLGADVSARLFVRILQKMKQRKASVAVPRNAASKDMPVKPMMSLSSTYLKNAGAVFPKGGTGLWSPKSNYFADMAGASWGDVTKDLEFS
;
A
#
# COMPACT_ATOMS: atom_id res chain seq x y z
N MET A 1 15.85 -20.41 21.52
CA MET A 1 14.94 -21.53 21.23
C MET A 1 13.76 -21.39 22.19
N GLY A 2 12.67 -20.86 21.77
CA GLY A 2 11.40 -20.78 22.47
C GLY A 2 10.32 -20.91 21.42
N ASN A 3 9.74 -22.11 21.32
CA ASN A 3 8.53 -22.38 20.56
C ASN A 3 7.39 -21.56 21.19
N HIS A 4 7.10 -20.38 20.64
CA HIS A 4 5.79 -19.81 20.82
C HIS A 4 4.87 -20.54 19.83
N ALA A 5 4.22 -21.59 20.32
CA ALA A 5 3.03 -22.12 19.70
C ALA A 5 2.01 -20.96 19.61
N GLU A 6 1.65 -20.56 18.39
CA GLU A 6 0.53 -19.65 18.15
C GLU A 6 -0.71 -20.36 18.73
N GLU A 7 -1.22 -19.87 19.88
CA GLU A 7 -2.58 -20.21 20.27
C GLU A 7 -3.52 -19.71 19.16
N PRO A 8 -4.44 -20.56 18.66
CA PRO A 8 -5.38 -20.13 17.67
C PRO A 8 -6.19 -18.98 18.27
N VAL A 9 -6.09 -17.81 17.64
CA VAL A 9 -6.97 -16.66 17.92
C VAL A 9 -8.40 -17.19 17.84
N ALA A 10 -9.14 -17.08 18.93
CA ALA A 10 -10.50 -17.57 19.04
C ALA A 10 -11.28 -17.11 17.81
N ASP A 11 -11.80 -18.07 17.07
CA ASP A 11 -12.71 -17.85 15.95
C ASP A 11 -13.95 -17.14 16.53
N SER A 12 -13.99 -15.81 16.42
CA SER A 12 -15.15 -15.02 16.79
C SER A 12 -16.20 -15.21 15.70
N THR A 13 -16.78 -16.42 15.66
CA THR A 13 -17.97 -16.68 14.84
C THR A 13 -19.06 -15.74 15.33
N ILE A 14 -19.33 -14.69 14.55
CA ILE A 14 -20.52 -13.86 14.79
C ILE A 14 -21.73 -14.77 14.64
N GLN A 15 -22.30 -15.22 15.76
CA GLN A 15 -23.55 -15.94 15.80
C GLN A 15 -24.67 -14.93 16.09
N GLY A 16 -25.71 -14.94 15.26
CA GLY A 16 -26.91 -14.12 15.48
C GLY A 16 -27.08 -13.01 14.43
N ASP A 17 -27.49 -11.83 14.86
CA ASP A 17 -27.82 -10.69 13.98
C ASP A 17 -26.56 -10.15 13.25
N LEU A 18 -26.52 -10.36 11.93
CA LEU A 18 -25.46 -9.96 11.01
C LEU A 18 -25.67 -8.53 10.48
N SER A 19 -26.39 -7.70 11.23
CA SER A 19 -26.64 -6.30 10.92
C SER A 19 -25.76 -5.39 11.75
N PHE A 20 -25.10 -4.43 11.09
CA PHE A 20 -24.14 -3.50 11.67
C PHE A 20 -24.43 -2.06 11.25
N ASP A 21 -24.01 -1.11 12.06
CA ASP A 21 -23.97 0.28 11.62
C ASP A 21 -22.86 0.51 10.61
N VAL A 22 -21.68 -0.09 10.86
CA VAL A 22 -20.51 0.04 9.99
C VAL A 22 -19.86 -1.33 9.77
N ILE A 23 -19.64 -1.69 8.53
CA ILE A 23 -18.73 -2.80 8.18
C ILE A 23 -17.47 -2.19 7.56
N ILE A 24 -16.31 -2.52 8.16
CA ILE A 24 -14.99 -2.23 7.63
C ILE A 24 -14.50 -3.47 6.88
N ILE A 25 -14.07 -3.31 5.64
CA ILE A 25 -13.59 -4.43 4.83
C ILE A 25 -12.07 -4.37 4.73
N GLY A 26 -11.42 -5.38 5.33
CA GLY A 26 -9.97 -5.54 5.40
C GLY A 26 -9.36 -5.15 6.75
N ALA A 27 -8.60 -6.08 7.37
CA ALA A 27 -7.85 -5.90 8.61
C ALA A 27 -6.37 -5.54 8.34
N GLY A 28 -6.10 -4.80 7.28
CA GLY A 28 -4.83 -4.14 7.02
C GLY A 28 -4.69 -2.84 7.83
N ILE A 29 -3.58 -2.13 7.62
CA ILE A 29 -3.26 -0.89 8.35
C ILE A 29 -4.37 0.17 8.23
N SER A 30 -5.06 0.23 7.09
CA SER A 30 -6.17 1.16 6.87
C SER A 30 -7.39 0.82 7.71
N GLY A 31 -7.81 -0.45 7.71
CA GLY A 31 -9.00 -0.89 8.46
C GLY A 31 -8.82 -0.78 9.96
N ILE A 32 -7.65 -1.16 10.49
CA ILE A 32 -7.32 -1.02 11.92
C ILE A 32 -7.34 0.46 12.34
N ASN A 33 -6.72 1.34 11.53
CA ASN A 33 -6.76 2.77 11.83
C ASN A 33 -8.17 3.34 11.81
N ALA A 34 -9.01 2.88 10.89
CA ALA A 34 -10.41 3.29 10.82
C ALA A 34 -11.22 2.84 12.02
N ALA A 35 -11.06 1.58 12.43
CA ALA A 35 -11.71 1.03 13.61
C ALA A 35 -11.34 1.84 14.87
N TYR A 36 -10.06 2.15 15.05
CA TYR A 36 -9.62 3.00 16.17
C TYR A 36 -10.32 4.36 16.17
N ARG A 37 -10.33 5.05 15.00
CA ARG A 37 -10.99 6.35 14.89
C ARG A 37 -12.49 6.26 15.14
N LEU A 38 -13.12 5.19 14.67
CA LEU A 38 -14.54 4.94 14.90
C LEU A 38 -14.85 4.74 16.38
N GLN A 39 -14.07 3.93 17.10
CA GLN A 39 -14.24 3.67 18.53
C GLN A 39 -14.02 4.91 19.41
N THR A 40 -12.99 5.71 19.08
CA THR A 40 -12.53 6.80 19.96
C THR A 40 -13.12 8.16 19.64
N GLU A 41 -13.49 8.40 18.40
CA GLU A 41 -13.96 9.70 17.90
C GLU A 41 -15.36 9.61 17.26
N GLY A 42 -15.87 8.41 17.01
CA GLY A 42 -17.21 8.18 16.42
C GLY A 42 -18.35 8.36 17.40
N PRO A 43 -19.61 8.28 16.93
CA PRO A 43 -20.77 8.18 17.80
C PRO A 43 -20.69 6.94 18.72
N SER A 44 -21.05 7.08 19.99
CA SER A 44 -20.78 6.10 21.08
C SER A 44 -21.47 4.74 20.93
N ASP A 45 -22.56 4.63 20.16
CA ASP A 45 -23.43 3.46 20.18
C ASP A 45 -23.41 2.67 18.87
N LEU A 46 -22.30 2.78 18.10
CA LEU A 46 -22.19 2.13 16.80
C LEU A 46 -21.73 0.66 16.92
N LYS A 47 -22.53 -0.26 16.39
CA LYS A 47 -22.16 -1.67 16.19
C LYS A 47 -21.33 -1.77 14.90
N TYR A 48 -20.08 -2.21 15.00
CA TYR A 48 -19.25 -2.42 13.82
C TYR A 48 -18.54 -3.78 13.81
N ALA A 49 -18.15 -4.21 12.63
CA ALA A 49 -17.28 -5.38 12.41
C ALA A 49 -16.22 -5.06 11.35
N ILE A 50 -15.11 -5.80 11.40
CA ILE A 50 -14.08 -5.81 10.37
C ILE A 50 -14.13 -7.18 9.68
N LEU A 51 -14.44 -7.23 8.39
CA LEU A 51 -14.41 -8.45 7.62
C LEU A 51 -13.06 -8.56 6.90
N GLU A 52 -12.29 -9.59 7.26
CA GLU A 52 -10.99 -9.89 6.64
C GLU A 52 -11.11 -11.20 5.87
N GLY A 53 -10.80 -11.16 4.56
CA GLY A 53 -10.88 -12.32 3.68
C GLY A 53 -9.80 -13.38 3.91
N ARG A 54 -8.79 -13.08 4.71
CA ARG A 54 -7.67 -13.95 5.05
C ARG A 54 -7.76 -14.41 6.50
N ASP A 55 -6.88 -15.32 6.89
CA ASP A 55 -6.77 -15.89 8.24
C ASP A 55 -5.97 -15.03 9.23
N SER A 56 -5.45 -13.88 8.79
CA SER A 56 -4.54 -13.06 9.58
C SER A 56 -4.71 -11.56 9.33
N ILE A 57 -4.46 -10.78 10.36
CA ILE A 57 -4.25 -9.34 10.32
C ILE A 57 -2.98 -9.01 9.53
N GLY A 58 -2.94 -7.85 8.88
CA GLY A 58 -1.70 -7.34 8.28
C GLY A 58 -1.81 -6.92 6.81
N GLY A 59 -2.74 -7.49 6.04
CA GLY A 59 -2.92 -7.16 4.63
C GLY A 59 -1.63 -7.38 3.83
N THR A 60 -1.04 -6.32 3.28
CA THR A 60 0.23 -6.35 2.52
C THR A 60 1.37 -7.01 3.32
N TRP A 61 1.47 -6.72 4.62
CA TRP A 61 2.56 -7.21 5.49
C TRP A 61 2.41 -8.67 5.91
N ASP A 62 1.23 -9.24 5.73
CA ASP A 62 1.00 -10.67 5.87
C ASP A 62 1.12 -11.42 4.54
N LEU A 63 0.68 -10.80 3.42
CA LEU A 63 0.68 -11.43 2.11
C LEU A 63 2.08 -11.60 1.53
N PHE A 64 2.89 -10.51 1.54
CA PHE A 64 4.21 -10.53 0.92
C PHE A 64 5.25 -11.13 1.86
N ARG A 65 5.97 -12.15 1.38
CA ARG A 65 6.94 -12.93 2.16
C ARG A 65 8.27 -13.11 1.45
N TYR A 66 8.52 -12.29 0.40
CA TYR A 66 9.80 -12.35 -0.31
C TYR A 66 10.96 -11.88 0.58
N PRO A 67 12.20 -12.36 0.33
CA PRO A 67 13.36 -12.01 1.15
C PRO A 67 13.54 -10.51 1.33
N GLY A 68 13.69 -10.08 2.58
CA GLY A 68 13.92 -8.70 2.94
C GLY A 68 12.74 -7.76 2.84
N ILE A 69 11.50 -8.27 2.69
CA ILE A 69 10.29 -7.42 2.68
C ILE A 69 10.35 -6.39 3.81
N ARG A 70 10.18 -5.13 3.46
CA ARG A 70 10.27 -3.98 4.38
C ARG A 70 9.52 -2.78 3.84
N SER A 71 9.23 -1.82 4.70
CA SER A 71 8.71 -0.52 4.26
C SER A 71 9.82 0.32 3.63
N ASP A 72 9.52 0.97 2.52
CA ASP A 72 10.32 2.04 1.90
C ASP A 72 9.94 3.44 2.41
N SER A 73 8.93 3.50 3.29
CA SER A 73 8.53 4.69 4.05
C SER A 73 8.99 4.54 5.49
N ASP A 74 9.30 5.67 6.14
CA ASP A 74 9.65 5.66 7.56
C ASP A 74 8.50 5.17 8.43
N ILE A 75 8.81 4.42 9.47
CA ILE A 75 7.80 3.82 10.35
C ILE A 75 7.08 4.86 11.22
N PHE A 76 7.69 6.03 11.49
CA PHE A 76 7.08 7.06 12.32
C PHE A 76 5.86 7.70 11.65
N THR A 77 5.91 7.85 10.31
CA THR A 77 4.75 8.32 9.54
C THR A 77 3.91 7.17 8.99
N PHE A 78 4.49 5.99 8.78
CA PHE A 78 3.78 4.80 8.36
C PHE A 78 2.98 4.16 9.50
N GLY A 79 3.49 4.18 10.73
CA GLY A 79 2.79 3.71 11.92
C GLY A 79 1.54 4.54 12.25
N PHE A 80 0.71 4.00 13.12
CA PHE A 80 -0.49 4.69 13.60
C PHE A 80 -0.12 5.93 14.43
N PRO A 81 -0.82 7.07 14.26
CA PRO A 81 -0.56 8.24 15.08
C PRO A 81 -0.92 8.05 16.57
N TRP A 82 -1.77 7.08 16.87
CA TRP A 82 -2.26 6.76 18.20
C TRP A 82 -1.53 5.58 18.89
N SER A 83 -0.79 4.77 18.13
CA SER A 83 0.03 3.68 18.66
C SER A 83 1.49 3.94 18.33
N PRO A 84 2.29 4.50 19.28
CA PRO A 84 3.67 4.87 19.02
C PRO A 84 4.56 3.67 18.70
N TRP A 85 5.38 3.80 17.67
CA TRP A 85 6.50 2.87 17.42
C TRP A 85 7.53 3.02 18.54
N LYS A 86 7.84 1.92 19.22
CA LYS A 86 8.66 1.92 20.46
C LYS A 86 10.16 1.77 20.20
N HIS A 87 10.58 1.57 18.95
CA HIS A 87 11.97 1.35 18.57
C HIS A 87 12.57 2.57 17.87
N ASN A 88 13.89 2.65 17.83
CA ASN A 88 14.63 3.76 17.21
C ASN A 88 14.87 3.57 15.70
N GLU A 89 14.47 2.42 15.12
CA GLU A 89 14.56 2.14 13.71
C GLU A 89 13.58 3.03 12.93
N SER A 90 14.04 3.65 11.86
CA SER A 90 13.20 4.48 10.98
C SER A 90 12.60 3.70 9.82
N LEU A 91 13.23 2.59 9.42
CA LEU A 91 12.73 1.66 8.41
C LEU A 91 12.49 0.30 9.05
N ALA A 92 11.31 -0.26 8.91
CA ALA A 92 10.93 -1.50 9.56
C ALA A 92 10.76 -2.66 8.57
N ALA A 93 11.20 -3.84 8.97
CA ALA A 93 10.96 -5.10 8.27
C ALA A 93 9.47 -5.46 8.30
N GLY A 94 9.03 -6.26 7.33
CA GLY A 94 7.61 -6.58 7.15
C GLY A 94 7.01 -7.36 8.33
N ASP A 95 7.74 -8.29 8.90
CA ASP A 95 7.38 -9.04 10.11
C ASP A 95 7.16 -8.13 11.31
N LYS A 96 8.10 -7.21 11.58
CA LYS A 96 7.97 -6.22 12.65
C LYS A 96 6.77 -5.29 12.46
N ILE A 97 6.44 -4.94 11.21
CA ILE A 97 5.24 -4.14 10.92
C ILE A 97 3.98 -4.93 11.20
N LYS A 98 3.95 -6.21 10.81
CA LYS A 98 2.82 -7.11 11.11
C LYS A 98 2.62 -7.25 12.62
N ASP A 99 3.67 -7.55 13.37
CA ASP A 99 3.63 -7.68 14.83
C ASP A 99 3.15 -6.40 15.51
N TYR A 100 3.65 -5.25 15.06
CA TYR A 100 3.20 -3.93 15.50
C TYR A 100 1.70 -3.71 15.26
N MET A 101 1.18 -4.12 14.10
CA MET A 101 -0.25 -4.01 13.79
C MET A 101 -1.09 -4.91 14.69
N ILE A 102 -0.64 -6.15 14.96
CA ILE A 102 -1.30 -7.09 15.87
C ILE A 102 -1.33 -6.52 17.29
N GLU A 103 -0.18 -6.05 17.80
CA GLU A 103 -0.09 -5.44 19.14
C GLU A 103 -0.98 -4.20 19.25
N SER A 104 -0.98 -3.34 18.22
CA SER A 104 -1.82 -2.14 18.19
C SER A 104 -3.30 -2.46 18.19
N ALA A 105 -3.74 -3.44 17.38
CA ALA A 105 -5.14 -3.84 17.33
C ALA A 105 -5.59 -4.43 18.68
N ARG A 106 -4.78 -5.32 19.27
CA ARG A 106 -5.05 -5.94 20.58
C ARG A 106 -5.11 -4.91 21.70
N SER A 107 -4.14 -4.00 21.76
CA SER A 107 -4.11 -2.96 22.81
C SER A 107 -5.28 -1.98 22.75
N ALA A 108 -5.91 -1.83 21.59
CA ALA A 108 -7.10 -1.03 21.39
C ALA A 108 -8.40 -1.83 21.42
N GLY A 109 -8.36 -3.16 21.67
CA GLY A 109 -9.54 -4.05 21.66
C GLY A 109 -10.19 -4.21 20.29
N ILE A 110 -9.48 -3.86 19.20
CA ILE A 110 -10.00 -3.95 17.83
C ILE A 110 -10.03 -5.40 17.33
N ASP A 111 -9.11 -6.22 17.81
CA ASP A 111 -8.97 -7.64 17.46
C ASP A 111 -10.27 -8.43 17.66
N HIS A 112 -11.04 -8.12 18.71
CA HIS A 112 -12.36 -8.74 18.98
C HIS A 112 -13.45 -8.42 17.95
N HIS A 113 -13.23 -7.42 17.10
CA HIS A 113 -14.17 -7.04 16.05
C HIS A 113 -13.77 -7.58 14.67
N ILE A 114 -12.68 -8.34 14.58
CA ILE A 114 -12.19 -8.88 13.30
C ILE A 114 -12.75 -10.29 13.08
N CYS A 115 -13.42 -10.45 11.94
CA CYS A 115 -13.90 -11.74 11.43
C CYS A 115 -12.96 -12.18 10.33
N TYR A 116 -12.13 -13.17 10.62
CA TYR A 116 -11.18 -13.73 9.65
C TYR A 116 -11.88 -14.70 8.69
N ASN A 117 -11.29 -14.89 7.51
CA ASN A 117 -11.82 -15.74 6.44
C ASN A 117 -13.24 -15.36 5.98
N HIS A 118 -13.59 -14.09 6.14
CA HIS A 118 -14.85 -13.50 5.71
C HIS A 118 -14.63 -12.63 4.48
N ALA A 119 -14.70 -13.21 3.27
CA ALA A 119 -14.47 -12.48 2.03
C ALA A 119 -15.79 -11.94 1.47
N VAL A 120 -15.86 -10.62 1.30
CA VAL A 120 -17.02 -9.96 0.68
C VAL A 120 -16.95 -10.11 -0.83
N LEU A 121 -17.96 -10.73 -1.44
CA LEU A 121 -18.05 -10.97 -2.88
C LEU A 121 -18.81 -9.85 -3.61
N THR A 122 -19.95 -9.46 -3.02
CA THR A 122 -20.84 -8.43 -3.60
C THR A 122 -21.31 -7.47 -2.51
N ALA A 123 -21.60 -6.24 -2.89
CA ALA A 123 -22.21 -5.23 -2.03
C ALA A 123 -23.28 -4.48 -2.82
N ASN A 124 -24.53 -4.57 -2.39
CA ASN A 124 -25.68 -3.96 -3.04
C ASN A 124 -26.39 -3.00 -2.09
N TRP A 125 -26.43 -1.73 -2.42
CA TRP A 125 -27.18 -0.73 -1.67
C TRP A 125 -28.67 -0.89 -1.92
N ARG A 126 -29.48 -0.95 -0.85
CA ARG A 126 -30.94 -0.99 -0.93
C ARG A 126 -31.50 0.36 -0.49
N SER A 127 -31.90 1.17 -1.43
CA SER A 127 -32.42 2.53 -1.14
C SER A 127 -33.65 2.52 -0.25
N GLY A 128 -34.56 1.56 -0.43
CA GLY A 128 -35.76 1.41 0.40
C GLY A 128 -35.45 1.04 1.86
N LYS A 129 -34.38 0.29 2.11
CA LYS A 129 -33.93 -0.12 3.45
C LYS A 129 -32.85 0.82 4.03
N LYS A 130 -32.24 1.65 3.19
CA LYS A 130 -31.10 2.51 3.51
C LYS A 130 -29.91 1.71 4.08
N THR A 131 -29.63 0.53 3.52
CA THR A 131 -28.56 -0.38 3.96
C THR A 131 -27.85 -1.02 2.78
N TRP A 132 -26.60 -1.39 2.99
CA TRP A 132 -25.84 -2.28 2.14
C TRP A 132 -26.16 -3.74 2.49
N GLU A 133 -26.45 -4.57 1.50
CA GLU A 133 -26.54 -6.03 1.57
C GLU A 133 -25.26 -6.61 0.97
N LEU A 134 -24.55 -7.43 1.76
CA LEU A 134 -23.25 -8.00 1.41
C LEU A 134 -23.37 -9.52 1.35
N GLN A 135 -22.91 -10.12 0.24
CA GLN A 135 -22.70 -11.56 0.17
C GLN A 135 -21.27 -11.85 0.63
N VAL A 136 -21.14 -12.62 1.70
CA VAL A 136 -19.86 -12.87 2.38
C VAL A 136 -19.63 -14.36 2.48
N THR A 137 -18.47 -14.85 2.04
CA THR A 137 -18.05 -16.24 2.31
C THR A 137 -17.62 -16.35 3.76
N ARG A 138 -17.95 -17.49 4.40
CA ARG A 138 -17.60 -17.79 5.79
C ARG A 138 -16.95 -19.18 5.89
N PRO A 139 -16.12 -19.41 6.91
CA PRO A 139 -15.59 -20.75 7.15
C PRO A 139 -16.70 -21.77 7.37
N GLY A 140 -16.59 -22.92 6.70
CA GLY A 140 -17.53 -24.04 6.86
C GLY A 140 -18.91 -23.85 6.22
N GLU A 141 -19.12 -22.78 5.45
CA GLU A 141 -20.35 -22.55 4.68
C GLU A 141 -20.07 -22.64 3.18
N ASP A 142 -20.87 -23.43 2.47
CA ASP A 142 -20.75 -23.60 1.01
C ASP A 142 -21.35 -22.41 0.26
N GLU A 143 -22.40 -21.79 0.82
CA GLU A 143 -23.09 -20.64 0.22
C GLU A 143 -22.75 -19.34 0.96
N PRO A 144 -22.64 -18.21 0.25
CA PRO A 144 -22.39 -16.92 0.86
C PRO A 144 -23.52 -16.50 1.81
N THR A 145 -23.16 -16.02 2.98
CA THR A 145 -24.08 -15.49 3.99
C THR A 145 -24.35 -14.00 3.75
N LEU A 146 -25.58 -13.56 4.03
CA LEU A 146 -26.02 -12.17 3.92
C LEU A 146 -25.66 -11.38 5.18
N PHE A 147 -24.80 -10.36 5.03
CA PHE A 147 -24.53 -9.35 6.03
C PHE A 147 -25.21 -8.02 5.64
N GLN A 148 -25.55 -7.21 6.63
CA GLN A 148 -26.13 -5.89 6.39
C GLN A 148 -25.33 -4.80 7.12
N ALA A 149 -25.19 -3.64 6.47
CA ALA A 149 -24.53 -2.50 7.07
C ALA A 149 -25.15 -1.18 6.62
N ARG A 150 -25.27 -0.22 7.52
CA ARG A 150 -25.67 1.16 7.16
C ARG A 150 -24.57 1.88 6.40
N PHE A 151 -23.31 1.58 6.72
CA PHE A 151 -22.15 2.20 6.10
C PHE A 151 -21.06 1.18 5.77
N LEU A 152 -20.41 1.32 4.60
CA LEU A 152 -19.25 0.52 4.22
C LEU A 152 -17.98 1.37 4.22
N LEU A 153 -16.91 0.79 4.75
CA LEU A 153 -15.59 1.40 4.77
C LEU A 153 -14.56 0.44 4.17
N LEU A 154 -14.02 0.79 3.01
CA LEU A 154 -13.10 -0.07 2.26
C LEU A 154 -11.65 0.19 2.70
N GLY A 155 -11.11 -0.70 3.55
CA GLY A 155 -9.71 -0.80 3.94
C GLY A 155 -8.93 -1.84 3.15
N THR A 156 -9.40 -2.22 1.96
CA THR A 156 -8.94 -3.35 1.14
C THR A 156 -7.57 -3.17 0.49
N GLY A 157 -6.95 -2.01 0.63
CA GLY A 157 -5.77 -1.67 -0.15
C GLY A 157 -6.10 -1.47 -1.64
N TYR A 158 -5.08 -1.55 -2.51
CA TYR A 158 -5.22 -1.26 -3.94
C TYR A 158 -4.53 -2.30 -4.85
N TYR A 159 -4.06 -3.40 -4.29
CA TYR A 159 -3.48 -4.52 -5.04
C TYR A 159 -4.45 -5.67 -5.16
N ASP A 160 -4.33 -6.43 -6.24
CA ASP A 160 -4.99 -7.72 -6.40
C ASP A 160 -4.20 -8.78 -5.61
N TYR A 161 -4.78 -9.29 -4.52
CA TYR A 161 -4.13 -10.28 -3.66
C TYR A 161 -4.21 -11.72 -4.22
N GLN A 162 -5.06 -11.94 -5.22
CA GLN A 162 -5.31 -13.26 -5.78
C GLN A 162 -4.48 -13.55 -7.03
N THR A 163 -4.24 -12.51 -7.85
CA THR A 163 -3.55 -12.68 -9.12
C THR A 163 -2.40 -11.70 -9.28
N PRO A 164 -1.22 -12.17 -9.77
CA PRO A 164 -0.08 -11.30 -10.01
C PRO A 164 -0.30 -10.43 -11.24
N LEU A 165 0.48 -9.36 -11.36
CA LEU A 165 0.59 -8.65 -12.63
C LEU A 165 1.31 -9.54 -13.64
N GLN A 166 0.59 -9.96 -14.67
CA GLN A 166 1.18 -10.69 -15.79
C GLN A 166 1.89 -9.70 -16.72
N THR A 167 3.21 -9.77 -16.74
CA THR A 167 4.04 -9.03 -17.70
C THR A 167 4.46 -10.01 -18.80
N VAL A 168 4.24 -9.62 -20.05
CA VAL A 168 4.68 -10.42 -21.19
C VAL A 168 6.21 -10.37 -21.28
N ILE A 169 6.84 -11.50 -21.01
CA ILE A 169 8.29 -11.71 -21.19
C ILE A 169 8.44 -12.81 -22.23
N PRO A 170 8.96 -12.51 -23.44
CA PRO A 170 8.99 -13.49 -24.53
C PRO A 170 9.73 -14.76 -24.17
N GLY A 171 9.07 -15.92 -24.27
CA GLY A 171 9.65 -17.23 -24.06
C GLY A 171 9.82 -17.65 -22.59
N ILE A 172 9.31 -16.91 -21.62
CA ILE A 172 9.48 -17.23 -20.18
C ILE A 172 8.89 -18.59 -19.82
N GLU A 173 7.87 -19.02 -20.55
CA GLU A 173 7.24 -20.34 -20.40
C GLU A 173 8.14 -21.52 -20.79
N LYS A 174 9.24 -21.26 -21.51
CA LYS A 174 10.22 -22.27 -21.91
C LYS A 174 11.30 -22.49 -20.85
N PHE A 175 11.40 -21.59 -19.89
CA PHE A 175 12.48 -21.65 -18.91
C PHE A 175 12.33 -22.87 -18.00
N GLU A 176 13.33 -23.73 -17.99
CA GLU A 176 13.36 -25.01 -17.22
C GLU A 176 13.66 -24.75 -15.72
N GLY A 177 14.28 -23.63 -15.38
CA GLY A 177 14.55 -23.23 -14.01
C GLY A 177 13.31 -22.70 -13.28
N LYS A 178 13.48 -22.18 -12.09
CA LYS A 178 12.37 -21.66 -11.28
C LYS A 178 12.02 -20.23 -11.65
N VAL A 179 10.76 -19.98 -12.01
CA VAL A 179 10.21 -18.61 -12.14
C VAL A 179 9.39 -18.29 -10.89
N ILE A 180 9.68 -17.16 -10.22
CA ILE A 180 9.01 -16.73 -8.99
C ILE A 180 8.46 -15.32 -9.18
N HIS A 181 7.16 -15.15 -8.92
CA HIS A 181 6.59 -13.80 -8.73
C HIS A 181 6.67 -13.43 -7.25
N PRO A 182 7.25 -12.29 -6.86
CA PRO A 182 7.48 -11.92 -5.45
C PRO A 182 6.23 -11.93 -4.57
N GLN A 183 5.05 -11.64 -5.12
CA GLN A 183 3.78 -11.68 -4.41
C GLN A 183 3.43 -13.08 -3.87
N PHE A 184 3.88 -14.12 -4.56
CA PHE A 184 3.64 -15.53 -4.23
C PHE A 184 4.97 -16.26 -3.98
N TRP A 185 5.81 -15.65 -3.15
CA TRP A 185 7.10 -16.25 -2.80
C TRP A 185 6.90 -17.58 -2.08
N PRO A 186 7.50 -18.70 -2.57
CA PRO A 186 7.37 -19.99 -1.93
C PRO A 186 8.04 -19.99 -0.54
N LYS A 187 7.32 -20.46 0.49
CA LYS A 187 7.74 -20.33 1.89
C LYS A 187 9.13 -20.89 2.19
N ASP A 188 9.45 -22.07 1.62
CA ASP A 188 10.67 -22.81 1.94
C ASP A 188 11.60 -22.95 0.72
N TYR A 189 11.58 -21.98 -0.21
CA TYR A 189 12.42 -22.05 -1.40
C TYR A 189 13.88 -21.73 -1.08
N ASP A 190 14.75 -22.74 -1.25
CA ASP A 190 16.19 -22.58 -1.08
C ASP A 190 16.85 -22.11 -2.40
N TYR A 191 17.43 -20.93 -2.34
CA TYR A 191 18.18 -20.29 -3.42
C TYR A 191 19.69 -20.25 -3.16
N THR A 192 20.18 -21.00 -2.16
CA THR A 192 21.60 -21.09 -1.83
C THR A 192 22.40 -21.60 -3.04
N HIS A 193 23.51 -20.91 -3.33
CA HIS A 193 24.39 -21.20 -4.47
C HIS A 193 23.69 -21.16 -5.85
N LYS A 194 22.55 -20.44 -5.98
CA LYS A 194 21.86 -20.24 -7.26
C LYS A 194 22.24 -18.92 -7.90
N ASN A 195 22.33 -18.92 -9.23
CA ASN A 195 22.37 -17.69 -10.02
C ASN A 195 20.95 -17.16 -10.17
N VAL A 196 20.68 -15.96 -9.64
CA VAL A 196 19.34 -15.37 -9.62
C VAL A 196 19.30 -14.15 -10.51
N VAL A 197 18.32 -14.07 -11.43
CA VAL A 197 18.03 -12.84 -12.17
C VAL A 197 16.71 -12.25 -11.68
N VAL A 198 16.78 -11.03 -11.15
CA VAL A 198 15.61 -10.25 -10.71
C VAL A 198 15.24 -9.26 -11.81
N ILE A 199 14.12 -9.49 -12.48
CA ILE A 199 13.62 -8.63 -13.56
C ILE A 199 12.78 -7.49 -12.95
N GLY A 200 13.30 -6.27 -13.02
CA GLY A 200 12.65 -5.07 -12.51
C GLY A 200 13.63 -4.12 -11.82
N SER A 201 13.20 -2.87 -11.58
CA SER A 201 13.98 -1.80 -10.92
C SER A 201 13.19 -1.07 -9.84
N GLY A 202 12.03 -1.60 -9.43
CA GLY A 202 11.18 -1.04 -8.39
C GLY A 202 11.62 -1.43 -6.97
N ALA A 203 10.85 -0.98 -5.97
CA ALA A 203 11.13 -1.22 -4.55
C ALA A 203 11.33 -2.71 -4.22
N THR A 204 10.53 -3.60 -4.84
CA THR A 204 10.66 -5.05 -4.66
C THR A 204 12.03 -5.57 -5.12
N ALA A 205 12.51 -5.18 -6.31
CA ALA A 205 13.81 -5.61 -6.81
C ALA A 205 14.95 -5.05 -5.93
N VAL A 206 14.89 -3.75 -5.58
CA VAL A 206 15.87 -3.09 -4.70
C VAL A 206 15.93 -3.73 -3.33
N THR A 207 14.86 -4.34 -2.87
CA THR A 207 14.80 -5.06 -1.58
C THR A 207 15.31 -6.50 -1.70
N ILE A 208 14.90 -7.23 -2.73
CA ILE A 208 15.27 -8.65 -2.92
C ILE A 208 16.77 -8.79 -3.18
N VAL A 209 17.36 -7.94 -4.01
CA VAL A 209 18.77 -8.06 -4.42
C VAL A 209 19.73 -8.13 -3.24
N PRO A 210 19.76 -7.16 -2.30
CA PRO A 210 20.67 -7.25 -1.14
C PRO A 210 20.30 -8.40 -0.21
N SER A 211 19.02 -8.71 -0.07
CA SER A 211 18.55 -9.73 0.88
C SER A 211 18.86 -11.17 0.46
N MET A 212 19.09 -11.40 -0.82
CA MET A 212 19.50 -12.73 -1.34
C MET A 212 21.01 -12.85 -1.55
N ALA A 213 21.74 -11.73 -1.58
CA ALA A 213 23.15 -11.68 -1.96
C ALA A 213 24.08 -12.56 -1.10
N ASP A 214 23.75 -12.75 0.20
CA ASP A 214 24.58 -13.55 1.11
C ASP A 214 24.49 -15.07 0.83
N LYS A 215 23.34 -15.55 0.31
CA LYS A 215 23.09 -17.00 0.09
C LYS A 215 23.19 -17.39 -1.39
N ALA A 216 22.77 -16.52 -2.29
CA ALA A 216 22.89 -16.78 -3.72
C ALA A 216 24.36 -16.83 -4.16
N GLU A 217 24.64 -17.60 -5.21
CA GLU A 217 25.98 -17.57 -5.85
C GLU A 217 26.23 -16.19 -6.46
N ARG A 218 25.27 -15.70 -7.27
CA ARG A 218 25.27 -14.38 -7.88
C ARG A 218 23.85 -13.90 -8.08
N ILE A 219 23.61 -12.60 -7.92
CA ILE A 219 22.31 -12.02 -8.19
C ILE A 219 22.42 -10.87 -9.17
N THR A 220 21.63 -10.89 -10.25
CA THR A 220 21.62 -9.85 -11.28
C THR A 220 20.29 -9.13 -11.29
N MET A 221 20.30 -7.81 -11.06
CA MET A 221 19.14 -6.97 -11.31
C MET A 221 19.07 -6.62 -12.80
N LEU A 222 18.15 -7.21 -13.53
CA LEU A 222 17.89 -6.90 -14.94
C LEU A 222 16.78 -5.87 -15.06
N GLN A 223 17.10 -4.70 -15.58
CA GLN A 223 16.17 -3.58 -15.71
C GLN A 223 16.12 -3.04 -17.15
N ARG A 224 14.93 -2.73 -17.64
CA ARG A 224 14.73 -2.02 -18.91
C ARG A 224 15.13 -0.54 -18.82
N SER A 225 14.87 0.07 -17.68
CA SER A 225 15.21 1.46 -17.38
C SER A 225 15.47 1.60 -15.88
N PRO A 226 16.46 2.38 -15.48
CA PRO A 226 16.78 2.59 -14.07
C PRO A 226 15.71 3.39 -13.34
N GLY A 227 15.59 3.11 -12.02
CA GLY A 227 14.87 3.93 -11.07
C GLY A 227 15.83 4.77 -10.21
N TYR A 228 15.27 5.73 -9.46
CA TYR A 228 16.03 6.42 -8.41
C TYR A 228 16.12 5.53 -7.18
N ILE A 229 17.34 5.19 -6.77
CA ILE A 229 17.65 4.44 -5.55
C ILE A 229 18.41 5.36 -4.61
N PHE A 230 17.94 5.47 -3.37
CA PHE A 230 18.55 6.37 -2.41
C PHE A 230 18.83 5.66 -1.07
N PRO A 231 20.05 5.72 -0.53
CA PRO A 231 20.37 5.13 0.76
C PRO A 231 19.72 5.95 1.88
N LEU A 232 18.92 5.27 2.71
CA LEU A 232 18.34 5.83 3.92
C LEU A 232 18.90 5.11 5.15
N PRO A 233 19.42 5.83 6.15
CA PRO A 233 19.86 5.20 7.38
C PRO A 233 18.65 4.63 8.13
N SER A 234 18.75 3.37 8.58
CA SER A 234 17.74 2.76 9.44
C SER A 234 17.67 3.44 10.81
N ASN A 235 18.82 3.92 11.31
CA ASN A 235 18.91 4.63 12.57
C ASN A 235 19.51 6.03 12.32
N SER A 236 18.86 7.05 12.85
CA SER A 236 19.35 8.42 12.82
C SER A 236 19.87 8.78 14.21
N PHE A 237 21.00 9.50 14.26
CA PHE A 237 21.53 10.04 15.52
C PHE A 237 20.46 10.83 16.30
N PHE A 238 19.72 11.69 15.62
CA PHE A 238 18.63 12.45 16.24
C PHE A 238 17.51 11.57 16.77
N THR A 239 17.11 10.54 16.02
CA THR A 239 16.10 9.57 16.48
C THR A 239 16.57 8.87 17.74
N THR A 240 17.79 8.34 17.75
CA THR A 240 18.36 7.67 18.92
C THR A 240 18.44 8.61 20.11
N LEU A 241 18.92 9.83 19.92
CA LEU A 241 18.99 10.84 20.98
C LEU A 241 17.62 11.13 21.60
N LEU A 242 16.59 11.34 20.76
CA LEU A 242 15.23 11.60 21.25
C LEU A 242 14.70 10.44 22.12
N PHE A 243 14.90 9.19 21.69
CA PHE A 243 14.47 8.01 22.46
C PHE A 243 15.31 7.77 23.73
N THR A 244 16.52 8.32 23.81
CA THR A 244 17.38 8.20 25.00
C THR A 244 16.97 9.20 26.09
N ILE A 245 16.56 10.42 25.71
CA ILE A 245 16.34 11.52 26.66
C ILE A 245 14.85 11.80 26.93
N LEU A 246 13.92 11.31 26.09
CA LEU A 246 12.51 11.59 26.21
C LEU A 246 11.66 10.31 26.36
N PRO A 247 10.50 10.38 27.00
CA PRO A 247 9.53 9.29 26.99
C PRO A 247 9.18 8.87 25.56
N ALA A 248 8.99 7.56 25.33
CA ALA A 248 8.80 6.99 24.00
C ALA A 248 7.69 7.65 23.18
N SER A 249 6.58 8.04 23.81
CA SER A 249 5.47 8.74 23.14
C SER A 249 5.86 10.13 22.60
N VAL A 250 6.64 10.88 23.40
CA VAL A 250 7.13 12.21 23.00
C VAL A 250 8.20 12.09 21.92
N ALA A 251 9.14 11.14 22.09
CA ALA A 251 10.17 10.85 21.09
C ALA A 251 9.54 10.44 19.75
N HIS A 252 8.53 9.57 19.77
CA HIS A 252 7.78 9.16 18.58
C HIS A 252 7.10 10.37 17.91
N PHE A 253 6.39 11.20 18.67
CA PHE A 253 5.71 12.38 18.15
C PHE A 253 6.69 13.34 17.44
N LEU A 254 7.82 13.65 18.06
CA LEU A 254 8.84 14.52 17.48
C LEU A 254 9.49 13.90 16.23
N ASN A 255 9.80 12.60 16.27
CA ASN A 255 10.29 11.89 15.09
C ASN A 255 9.27 11.92 13.95
N ARG A 256 7.97 11.71 14.25
CA ARG A 256 6.90 11.79 13.27
C ARG A 256 6.84 13.17 12.59
N LEU A 257 6.94 14.25 13.37
CA LEU A 257 7.00 15.61 12.82
C LEU A 257 8.24 15.81 11.95
N LEU A 258 9.41 15.39 12.42
CA LEU A 258 10.66 15.50 11.68
C LEU A 258 10.58 14.79 10.33
N TRP A 259 10.05 13.57 10.29
CA TRP A 259 9.89 12.79 9.06
C TRP A 259 8.83 13.36 8.12
N LEU A 260 7.72 13.91 8.65
CA LEU A 260 6.74 14.65 7.85
C LEU A 260 7.37 15.84 7.14
N PHE A 261 8.11 16.68 7.88
CA PHE A 261 8.80 17.84 7.30
C PHE A 261 9.86 17.43 6.30
N ARG A 262 10.68 16.43 6.62
CA ARG A 262 11.72 15.91 5.72
C ARG A 262 11.11 15.39 4.42
N SER A 263 10.07 14.59 4.48
CA SER A 263 9.36 14.06 3.31
C SER A 263 8.77 15.18 2.45
N TYR A 264 8.12 16.16 3.10
CA TYR A 264 7.56 17.31 2.42
C TYR A 264 8.63 18.15 1.71
N LEU A 265 9.70 18.50 2.41
CA LEU A 265 10.81 19.29 1.83
C LEU A 265 11.52 18.55 0.70
N THR A 266 11.75 17.26 0.84
CA THR A 266 12.34 16.43 -0.22
C THR A 266 11.45 16.42 -1.46
N THR A 267 10.16 16.23 -1.29
CA THR A 267 9.20 16.26 -2.40
C THR A 267 9.15 17.65 -3.06
N LEU A 268 9.15 18.71 -2.26
CA LEU A 268 9.17 20.10 -2.75
C LEU A 268 10.43 20.37 -3.56
N LEU A 269 11.60 20.00 -3.05
CA LEU A 269 12.89 20.12 -3.76
C LEU A 269 12.87 19.39 -5.11
N CYS A 270 12.39 18.13 -5.11
CA CYS A 270 12.34 17.32 -6.31
C CYS A 270 11.41 17.90 -7.38
N LYS A 271 10.26 18.46 -6.96
CA LYS A 271 9.27 19.05 -7.88
C LYS A 271 9.66 20.46 -8.36
N SER A 272 10.17 21.31 -7.45
CA SER A 272 10.49 22.71 -7.77
C SER A 272 11.87 22.89 -8.42
N CYS A 273 12.86 22.06 -8.04
CA CYS A 273 14.23 22.14 -8.51
C CYS A 273 14.75 20.77 -8.99
N PRO A 274 14.11 20.12 -9.99
CA PRO A 274 14.46 18.76 -10.41
C PRO A 274 15.92 18.61 -10.88
N GLY A 275 16.48 19.64 -11.49
CA GLY A 275 17.89 19.64 -11.92
C GLY A 275 18.88 19.56 -10.75
N LEU A 276 18.62 20.29 -9.66
CA LEU A 276 19.42 20.22 -8.44
C LEU A 276 19.25 18.85 -7.75
N ALA A 277 18.01 18.38 -7.63
CA ALA A 277 17.72 17.07 -7.04
C ALA A 277 18.45 15.95 -7.80
N LYS A 278 18.43 15.95 -9.14
CA LYS A 278 19.20 15.00 -9.98
C LYS A 278 20.71 15.05 -9.69
N LYS A 279 21.30 16.26 -9.55
CA LYS A 279 22.74 16.39 -9.24
C LYS A 279 23.08 15.81 -7.87
N ILE A 280 22.26 16.10 -6.86
CA ILE A 280 22.45 15.56 -5.49
C ILE A 280 22.34 14.04 -5.50
N ILE A 281 21.28 13.47 -6.11
CA ILE A 281 21.07 12.03 -6.16
C ILE A 281 22.22 11.35 -6.92
N LYS A 282 22.62 11.91 -8.08
CA LYS A 282 23.77 11.39 -8.84
C LYS A 282 25.04 11.34 -7.98
N HIS A 283 25.35 12.42 -7.27
CA HIS A 283 26.53 12.49 -6.42
C HIS A 283 26.52 11.45 -5.29
N VAL A 284 25.37 11.31 -4.62
CA VAL A 284 25.18 10.29 -3.57
C VAL A 284 25.30 8.87 -4.13
N THR A 285 24.70 8.60 -5.30
CA THR A 285 24.77 7.29 -5.95
C THR A 285 26.21 6.95 -6.36
N ILE A 286 26.92 7.84 -7.03
CA ILE A 286 28.31 7.60 -7.47
C ILE A 286 29.23 7.26 -6.29
N LYS A 287 29.05 7.93 -5.14
CA LYS A 287 29.83 7.62 -3.93
C LYS A 287 29.57 6.23 -3.37
N GLN A 288 28.47 5.61 -3.72
CA GLN A 288 28.09 4.26 -3.26
C GLN A 288 28.54 3.16 -4.23
N LEU A 289 28.82 3.50 -5.49
CA LEU A 289 29.18 2.54 -6.52
C LEU A 289 30.67 2.14 -6.40
N PRO A 290 31.00 0.87 -6.70
CA PRO A 290 32.41 0.49 -6.89
C PRO A 290 32.96 1.13 -8.19
N PRO A 291 34.32 1.26 -8.32
CA PRO A 291 34.94 1.98 -9.44
C PRO A 291 34.65 1.41 -10.83
N ASP A 292 34.37 0.13 -10.93
CA ASP A 292 34.10 -0.63 -12.15
C ASP A 292 32.64 -0.56 -12.60
N VAL A 293 31.74 -0.04 -11.78
CA VAL A 293 30.31 0.08 -12.12
C VAL A 293 29.97 1.51 -12.51
N SER A 294 29.61 1.71 -13.77
CA SER A 294 29.23 3.02 -14.30
C SER A 294 27.84 3.47 -13.80
N TRP A 295 27.73 4.78 -13.47
CA TRP A 295 26.46 5.39 -13.18
C TRP A 295 25.52 5.43 -14.42
N ASP A 296 26.06 5.65 -15.63
CA ASP A 296 25.32 5.62 -16.89
C ASP A 296 25.66 4.29 -17.62
N PRO A 297 24.71 3.45 -17.99
CA PRO A 297 23.26 3.63 -18.03
C PRO A 297 22.50 3.16 -16.77
N HIS A 298 23.17 2.54 -15.79
CA HIS A 298 22.54 1.71 -14.76
C HIS A 298 21.77 2.48 -13.68
N PHE A 299 22.15 3.75 -13.43
CA PHE A 299 21.59 4.59 -12.36
C PHE A 299 21.16 5.97 -12.85
N LYS A 300 20.96 6.14 -14.16
CA LYS A 300 20.55 7.39 -14.80
C LYS A 300 19.11 7.31 -15.32
N PRO A 301 18.09 7.57 -14.47
CA PRO A 301 16.71 7.62 -14.91
C PRO A 301 16.48 8.72 -15.96
N ARG A 302 15.60 8.42 -16.94
CA ARG A 302 15.24 9.38 -18.01
C ARG A 302 14.18 10.41 -17.59
N TYR A 303 13.58 10.23 -16.40
CA TYR A 303 12.51 11.02 -15.85
C TYR A 303 12.98 11.87 -14.65
N ASN A 304 12.14 12.79 -14.16
CA ASN A 304 12.48 13.60 -13.01
C ASN A 304 12.20 12.86 -11.69
N PRO A 305 12.93 13.20 -10.61
CA PRO A 305 12.60 12.68 -9.29
C PRO A 305 11.13 12.93 -8.93
N TRP A 306 10.45 11.91 -8.39
CA TRP A 306 9.02 11.88 -8.08
C TRP A 306 8.03 11.81 -9.27
N GLU A 307 8.49 11.72 -10.52
CA GLU A 307 7.62 11.28 -11.63
C GLU A 307 7.33 9.78 -11.56
N GLN A 308 8.25 9.02 -10.95
CA GLN A 308 8.03 7.65 -10.49
C GLN A 308 8.51 7.54 -9.05
N ARG A 309 8.11 6.45 -8.38
CA ARG A 309 8.43 6.25 -6.96
C ARG A 309 9.94 6.16 -6.75
N PHE A 310 10.43 6.80 -5.70
CA PHE A 310 11.76 6.59 -5.17
C PHE A 310 11.86 5.24 -4.47
N CYS A 311 12.97 4.53 -4.66
CA CYS A 311 13.28 3.31 -3.95
C CYS A 311 14.27 3.61 -2.82
N ALA A 312 13.87 3.37 -1.58
CA ALA A 312 14.79 3.47 -0.45
C ALA A 312 15.56 2.16 -0.29
N CYS A 313 16.89 2.25 -0.16
CA CYS A 313 17.71 1.13 0.27
C CYS A 313 18.24 1.38 1.68
N MET A 314 18.00 0.41 2.58
CA MET A 314 18.31 0.52 4.01
C MET A 314 19.82 0.52 4.22
N ASN A 315 20.36 1.59 4.83
CA ASN A 315 21.81 1.72 5.07
C ASN A 315 22.69 1.57 3.80
N GLY A 316 22.10 1.71 2.59
CA GLY A 316 22.83 1.48 1.35
C GLY A 316 23.13 0.01 1.06
N ASP A 317 22.36 -0.93 1.61
CA ASP A 317 22.52 -2.38 1.46
C ASP A 317 22.56 -2.83 -0.01
N PHE A 318 21.72 -2.26 -0.86
CA PHE A 318 21.73 -2.53 -2.30
C PHE A 318 23.10 -2.23 -2.94
N PHE A 319 23.70 -1.08 -2.62
CA PHE A 319 25.02 -0.73 -3.09
C PHE A 319 26.13 -1.56 -2.42
N ALA A 320 25.95 -1.95 -1.19
CA ALA A 320 26.88 -2.85 -0.49
C ALA A 320 26.94 -4.23 -1.17
N ALA A 321 25.79 -4.77 -1.59
CA ALA A 321 25.75 -6.02 -2.34
C ALA A 321 26.48 -5.92 -3.70
N ILE A 322 26.41 -4.77 -4.37
CA ILE A 322 27.17 -4.54 -5.61
C ILE A 322 28.68 -4.44 -5.29
N ARG A 323 29.09 -3.68 -4.28
CA ARG A 323 30.50 -3.55 -3.88
C ARG A 323 31.14 -4.87 -3.44
N SER A 324 30.36 -5.78 -2.88
CA SER A 324 30.85 -7.12 -2.51
C SER A 324 31.05 -8.06 -3.70
N GLY A 325 30.67 -7.67 -4.91
CA GLY A 325 30.71 -8.49 -6.11
C GLY A 325 29.66 -9.60 -6.16
N LYS A 326 28.74 -9.65 -5.19
CA LYS A 326 27.65 -10.62 -5.15
C LYS A 326 26.43 -10.20 -5.96
N ALA A 327 26.29 -8.91 -6.27
CA ALA A 327 25.19 -8.38 -7.06
C ALA A 327 25.68 -7.56 -8.26
N ASP A 328 24.96 -7.69 -9.37
CA ASP A 328 25.16 -6.92 -10.60
C ASP A 328 23.89 -6.19 -11.02
N VAL A 329 24.10 -5.15 -11.84
CA VAL A 329 22.99 -4.45 -12.51
C VAL A 329 23.21 -4.47 -14.01
N VAL A 330 22.23 -5.01 -14.73
CA VAL A 330 22.19 -5.03 -16.20
C VAL A 330 21.01 -4.16 -16.65
N THR A 331 21.31 -3.17 -17.51
CA THR A 331 20.27 -2.29 -18.09
C THR A 331 20.12 -2.60 -19.56
N ASP A 332 19.11 -3.43 -19.88
CA ASP A 332 18.82 -3.86 -21.25
C ASP A 332 17.38 -4.38 -21.34
N THR A 333 16.94 -4.64 -22.56
CA THR A 333 15.63 -5.21 -22.85
C THR A 333 15.76 -6.71 -23.20
N ILE A 334 14.86 -7.52 -22.67
CA ILE A 334 14.82 -8.95 -22.96
C ILE A 334 14.36 -9.15 -24.41
N LYS A 335 15.16 -9.90 -25.19
CA LYS A 335 14.80 -10.35 -26.54
C LYS A 335 14.00 -11.65 -26.47
N ALA A 336 14.48 -12.63 -25.72
CA ALA A 336 13.78 -13.89 -25.47
C ALA A 336 14.36 -14.58 -24.23
N VAL A 337 13.54 -15.41 -23.60
CA VAL A 337 13.96 -16.40 -22.61
C VAL A 337 13.96 -17.77 -23.30
N THR A 338 14.99 -18.54 -23.06
CA THR A 338 15.16 -19.93 -23.55
C THR A 338 15.05 -20.90 -22.36
N GLU A 339 15.26 -22.16 -22.59
CA GLU A 339 15.23 -23.20 -21.56
C GLU A 339 16.19 -22.90 -20.39
N LYS A 340 17.37 -22.30 -20.67
CA LYS A 340 18.44 -22.07 -19.67
C LYS A 340 19.03 -20.67 -19.67
N SER A 341 18.46 -19.74 -20.43
CA SER A 341 19.07 -18.41 -20.54
C SER A 341 18.07 -17.29 -20.81
N ILE A 342 18.49 -16.06 -20.52
CA ILE A 342 17.83 -14.83 -20.95
C ILE A 342 18.71 -14.15 -21.98
N VAL A 343 18.23 -14.03 -23.21
CA VAL A 343 18.91 -13.35 -24.31
C VAL A 343 18.45 -11.90 -24.33
N LEU A 344 19.40 -10.96 -24.31
CA LEU A 344 19.14 -9.54 -24.30
C LEU A 344 19.21 -8.94 -25.72
N GLN A 345 18.66 -7.73 -25.90
CA GLN A 345 18.70 -7.03 -27.20
C GLN A 345 20.12 -6.65 -27.64
N SER A 346 21.02 -6.39 -26.71
CA SER A 346 22.46 -6.15 -26.98
C SER A 346 23.19 -7.37 -27.49
N GLY A 347 22.59 -8.56 -27.41
CA GLY A 347 23.24 -9.87 -27.69
C GLY A 347 23.86 -10.52 -26.46
N ALA A 348 23.91 -9.83 -25.31
CA ALA A 348 24.35 -10.44 -24.06
C ALA A 348 23.39 -11.56 -23.62
N VAL A 349 23.91 -12.56 -22.93
CA VAL A 349 23.15 -13.71 -22.45
C VAL A 349 23.40 -13.90 -20.96
N LEU A 350 22.31 -14.05 -20.19
CA LEU A 350 22.35 -14.36 -18.76
C LEU A 350 21.92 -15.81 -18.56
N HIS A 351 22.57 -16.52 -17.64
CA HIS A 351 22.31 -17.95 -17.35
C HIS A 351 21.82 -18.09 -15.89
N PRO A 352 20.56 -17.77 -15.60
CA PRO A 352 20.02 -17.95 -14.25
C PRO A 352 19.59 -19.39 -13.99
N ASP A 353 19.64 -19.79 -12.71
CA ASP A 353 18.90 -20.94 -12.16
C ASP A 353 17.48 -20.51 -11.74
N VAL A 354 17.31 -19.22 -11.39
CA VAL A 354 16.05 -18.65 -10.90
C VAL A 354 15.79 -17.30 -11.54
N ILE A 355 14.58 -17.11 -12.05
CA ILE A 355 14.08 -15.84 -12.52
C ILE A 355 13.03 -15.30 -11.52
N VAL A 356 13.24 -14.10 -11.00
CA VAL A 356 12.28 -13.39 -10.14
C VAL A 356 11.65 -12.25 -10.93
N THR A 357 10.33 -12.32 -11.15
CA THR A 357 9.60 -11.32 -11.95
C THR A 357 9.08 -10.17 -11.05
N ALA A 358 9.98 -9.25 -10.66
CA ALA A 358 9.66 -8.05 -9.86
C ALA A 358 9.13 -6.89 -10.73
N THR A 359 8.21 -7.19 -11.65
CA THR A 359 7.74 -6.31 -12.72
C THR A 359 6.53 -5.44 -12.34
N GLY A 360 6.14 -5.43 -11.08
CA GLY A 360 5.03 -4.66 -10.54
C GLY A 360 3.87 -5.51 -10.05
N LEU A 361 2.83 -4.84 -9.56
CA LEU A 361 1.66 -5.47 -8.94
C LEU A 361 0.40 -5.12 -9.74
N LYS A 362 -0.55 -6.06 -9.78
CA LYS A 362 -1.86 -5.82 -10.38
C LYS A 362 -2.72 -4.96 -9.45
N LEU A 363 -3.34 -3.94 -10.01
CA LEU A 363 -4.21 -3.04 -9.27
C LEU A 363 -5.63 -3.59 -9.21
N ARG A 364 -6.31 -3.36 -8.08
CA ARG A 364 -7.69 -3.76 -7.86
C ARG A 364 -8.37 -2.83 -6.86
N PHE A 365 -9.51 -2.27 -7.23
CA PHE A 365 -10.31 -1.46 -6.32
C PHE A 365 -11.21 -2.35 -5.46
N GLY A 366 -11.37 -1.98 -4.18
CA GLY A 366 -12.33 -2.59 -3.28
C GLY A 366 -12.15 -4.10 -3.08
N GLY A 367 -10.91 -4.64 -3.24
CA GLY A 367 -10.67 -6.07 -3.15
C GLY A 367 -11.34 -6.90 -4.26
N GLY A 368 -11.98 -6.24 -5.25
CA GLY A 368 -12.71 -6.89 -6.35
C GLY A 368 -14.19 -7.18 -6.04
N ILE A 369 -14.72 -6.55 -5.02
CA ILE A 369 -16.16 -6.59 -4.69
C ILE A 369 -16.96 -6.05 -5.86
N LYS A 370 -18.04 -6.74 -6.23
CA LYS A 370 -18.99 -6.28 -7.23
C LYS A 370 -20.02 -5.36 -6.55
N PHE A 371 -20.07 -4.11 -6.96
CA PHE A 371 -20.96 -3.10 -6.36
C PHE A 371 -22.21 -2.88 -7.19
N ALA A 372 -23.35 -2.71 -6.53
CA ALA A 372 -24.62 -2.33 -7.13
C ALA A 372 -25.39 -1.33 -6.24
N VAL A 373 -26.32 -0.59 -6.84
CA VAL A 373 -27.34 0.23 -6.17
C VAL A 373 -28.68 -0.20 -6.73
N ASP A 374 -29.57 -0.70 -5.86
CA ASP A 374 -30.89 -1.23 -6.24
C ASP A 374 -30.81 -2.24 -7.39
N ASP A 375 -29.91 -3.22 -7.26
CA ASP A 375 -29.59 -4.25 -8.25
C ASP A 375 -28.99 -3.75 -9.58
N GLN A 376 -28.70 -2.45 -9.70
CA GLN A 376 -28.04 -1.89 -10.85
C GLN A 376 -26.52 -1.83 -10.61
N PRO A 377 -25.72 -2.68 -11.28
CA PRO A 377 -24.27 -2.67 -11.10
C PRO A 377 -23.68 -1.36 -11.66
N PHE A 378 -22.62 -0.87 -11.04
CA PHE A 378 -21.89 0.29 -11.53
C PHE A 378 -20.39 0.02 -11.60
N ASN A 379 -19.73 0.67 -12.55
CA ASN A 379 -18.28 0.65 -12.65
C ASN A 379 -17.69 1.83 -11.85
N VAL A 380 -16.79 1.51 -10.91
CA VAL A 380 -16.11 2.51 -10.09
C VAL A 380 -15.31 3.52 -10.92
N ALA A 381 -14.71 3.06 -12.02
CA ALA A 381 -13.91 3.91 -12.91
C ALA A 381 -14.73 5.01 -13.61
N ASP A 382 -16.06 4.90 -13.63
CA ASP A 382 -16.93 5.92 -14.21
C ASP A 382 -17.31 7.03 -13.23
N LYS A 383 -17.07 6.82 -11.92
CA LYS A 383 -17.43 7.73 -10.84
C LYS A 383 -16.31 8.70 -10.49
N PHE A 384 -16.65 9.92 -10.12
CA PHE A 384 -15.70 10.83 -9.49
C PHE A 384 -15.57 10.52 -7.98
N ALA A 385 -14.39 10.80 -7.42
CA ALA A 385 -14.11 10.63 -6.00
C ALA A 385 -14.22 11.98 -5.26
N TRP A 386 -15.20 12.12 -4.37
CA TRP A 386 -15.30 13.26 -3.48
C TRP A 386 -14.30 13.12 -2.32
N ARG A 387 -13.46 14.15 -2.12
CA ARG A 387 -12.35 14.20 -1.14
C ARG A 387 -11.43 12.97 -1.22
N ALA A 388 -11.32 12.38 -2.42
CA ALA A 388 -10.59 11.13 -2.66
C ALA A 388 -10.97 10.00 -1.67
N ALA A 389 -12.23 9.95 -1.23
CA ALA A 389 -12.71 9.04 -0.20
C ALA A 389 -14.10 8.48 -0.44
N MET A 390 -15.03 9.18 -1.10
CA MET A 390 -16.37 8.66 -1.42
C MET A 390 -16.65 8.74 -2.91
N LEU A 391 -17.46 7.81 -3.42
CA LEU A 391 -17.82 7.76 -4.84
C LEU A 391 -19.06 8.61 -5.15
N GLN A 392 -19.01 9.36 -6.24
CA GLN A 392 -20.15 10.13 -6.75
C GLN A 392 -21.40 9.24 -6.90
N ASP A 393 -22.52 9.72 -6.39
CA ASP A 393 -23.85 9.08 -6.46
C ASP A 393 -23.92 7.68 -5.81
N VAL A 394 -22.94 7.34 -4.94
CA VAL A 394 -22.94 6.09 -4.18
C VAL A 394 -23.16 6.39 -2.70
N PRO A 395 -24.25 5.89 -2.10
CA PRO A 395 -24.59 6.19 -0.71
C PRO A 395 -23.69 5.44 0.27
N ASN A 396 -23.34 6.10 1.37
CA ASN A 396 -22.76 5.47 2.56
C ASN A 396 -21.58 4.51 2.30
N LEU A 397 -20.73 4.84 1.32
CA LEU A 397 -19.53 4.08 1.02
C LEU A 397 -18.31 5.00 1.02
N LEU A 398 -17.32 4.66 1.83
CA LEU A 398 -16.04 5.36 1.87
C LEU A 398 -14.90 4.37 1.61
N PHE A 399 -13.91 4.78 0.81
CA PHE A 399 -12.71 4.00 0.53
C PHE A 399 -11.46 4.74 1.00
N MET A 400 -10.45 3.98 1.38
CA MET A 400 -9.20 4.52 1.88
C MET A 400 -8.10 4.43 0.84
N THR A 401 -7.39 5.54 0.65
CA THR A 401 -6.18 5.60 -0.15
C THR A 401 -5.07 6.35 0.58
N GLY A 402 -3.83 5.96 0.34
CA GLY A 402 -2.64 6.69 0.79
C GLY A 402 -2.24 7.83 -0.14
N TYR A 403 -1.03 8.33 0.08
CA TYR A 403 -0.35 9.29 -0.79
C TYR A 403 0.66 8.58 -1.70
N GLU A 404 0.89 9.14 -2.87
CA GLU A 404 1.97 8.68 -3.76
C GLU A 404 3.36 9.14 -3.28
N ASN A 405 3.41 10.28 -2.59
CA ASN A 405 4.61 10.98 -2.16
C ASN A 405 4.79 11.05 -0.63
N ALA A 406 4.04 10.25 0.10
CA ALA A 406 4.12 10.15 1.56
C ALA A 406 3.64 8.76 2.01
N SER A 407 3.78 8.46 3.29
CA SER A 407 3.35 7.19 3.87
C SER A 407 1.86 6.94 3.70
N TRP A 408 1.50 5.69 3.44
CA TRP A 408 0.11 5.26 3.19
C TRP A 408 -0.85 5.63 4.32
N THR A 409 -0.43 5.38 5.56
CA THR A 409 -1.27 5.59 6.76
C THR A 409 -1.68 7.04 6.96
N LEU A 410 -0.88 7.99 6.50
CA LEU A 410 -1.26 9.41 6.53
C LEU A 410 -2.56 9.67 5.76
N GLY A 411 -2.69 9.10 4.57
CA GLY A 411 -3.90 9.24 3.76
C GLY A 411 -5.08 8.43 4.31
N ALA A 412 -4.81 7.25 4.87
CA ALA A 412 -5.81 6.43 5.54
C ALA A 412 -6.39 7.14 6.77
N ASP A 413 -5.53 7.79 7.59
CA ASP A 413 -5.96 8.56 8.76
C ASP A 413 -6.80 9.78 8.40
N VAL A 414 -6.43 10.51 7.33
CA VAL A 414 -7.26 11.60 6.78
C VAL A 414 -8.65 11.11 6.40
N SER A 415 -8.75 9.96 5.70
CA SER A 415 -10.04 9.39 5.31
C SER A 415 -10.85 8.91 6.51
N ALA A 416 -10.20 8.31 7.52
CA ALA A 416 -10.87 7.83 8.74
C ALA A 416 -11.45 9.00 9.57
N ARG A 417 -10.71 10.10 9.72
CA ARG A 417 -11.21 11.32 10.38
C ARG A 417 -12.38 11.95 9.63
N LEU A 418 -12.28 12.02 8.30
CA LEU A 418 -13.39 12.49 7.47
C LEU A 418 -14.63 11.63 7.68
N PHE A 419 -14.47 10.31 7.71
CA PHE A 419 -15.53 9.35 7.95
C PHE A 419 -16.25 9.60 9.28
N VAL A 420 -15.50 9.70 10.37
CA VAL A 420 -16.07 9.97 11.70
C VAL A 420 -16.87 11.27 11.71
N ARG A 421 -16.35 12.33 11.09
CA ARG A 421 -17.06 13.61 11.01
C ARG A 421 -18.34 13.54 10.18
N ILE A 422 -18.36 12.72 9.12
CA ILE A 422 -19.59 12.46 8.35
C ILE A 422 -20.62 11.78 9.25
N LEU A 423 -20.25 10.73 10.00
CA LEU A 423 -21.15 10.05 10.93
C LEU A 423 -21.68 10.98 12.03
N GLN A 424 -20.82 11.81 12.61
CA GLN A 424 -21.23 12.82 13.59
C GLN A 424 -22.24 13.81 12.98
N LYS A 425 -22.02 14.23 11.72
CA LYS A 425 -22.93 15.14 11.02
C LYS A 425 -24.26 14.48 10.68
N MET A 426 -24.24 13.21 10.28
CA MET A 426 -25.46 12.41 10.07
C MET A 426 -26.27 12.32 11.37
N LYS A 427 -25.62 12.02 12.51
CA LYS A 427 -26.29 11.99 13.84
C LYS A 427 -26.92 13.33 14.16
N GLN A 428 -26.20 14.45 13.98
CA GLN A 428 -26.72 15.81 14.21
C GLN A 428 -27.95 16.16 13.35
N ARG A 429 -27.93 15.71 12.08
CA ARG A 429 -29.02 15.97 11.12
C ARG A 429 -30.13 14.93 11.16
N LYS A 430 -30.02 13.89 12.00
CA LYS A 430 -30.90 12.71 12.01
C LYS A 430 -31.02 12.06 10.62
N ALA A 431 -29.94 12.12 9.83
CA ALA A 431 -29.85 11.55 8.50
C ALA A 431 -29.37 10.12 8.56
N SER A 432 -29.92 9.28 7.69
CA SER A 432 -29.53 7.86 7.54
C SER A 432 -28.60 7.65 6.34
N VAL A 433 -28.56 8.59 5.41
CA VAL A 433 -27.85 8.47 4.14
C VAL A 433 -26.98 9.72 3.91
N ALA A 434 -25.78 9.51 3.40
CA ALA A 434 -24.87 10.54 2.93
C ALA A 434 -24.38 10.17 1.52
N VAL A 435 -24.65 11.01 0.52
CA VAL A 435 -24.33 10.75 -0.88
C VAL A 435 -23.57 11.93 -1.48
N PRO A 436 -22.36 11.73 -2.00
CA PRO A 436 -21.67 12.79 -2.75
C PRO A 436 -22.40 13.11 -4.07
N ARG A 437 -22.72 14.39 -4.29
CA ARG A 437 -23.37 14.87 -5.51
C ARG A 437 -22.48 15.87 -6.22
N ASN A 438 -22.27 15.64 -7.49
CA ASN A 438 -21.47 16.50 -8.34
C ASN A 438 -22.34 17.13 -9.44
N ALA A 439 -22.89 18.30 -9.17
CA ALA A 439 -23.72 19.01 -10.15
C ALA A 439 -22.93 19.41 -11.41
N ALA A 440 -21.62 19.63 -11.30
CA ALA A 440 -20.73 20.01 -12.38
C ALA A 440 -19.99 18.83 -13.04
N SER A 441 -20.43 17.58 -12.81
CA SER A 441 -19.68 16.38 -13.25
C SER A 441 -19.46 16.30 -14.77
N LYS A 442 -20.39 16.83 -15.56
CA LYS A 442 -20.31 16.80 -17.04
C LYS A 442 -19.17 17.64 -17.59
N ASP A 443 -18.88 18.78 -16.94
CA ASP A 443 -17.88 19.75 -17.40
C ASP A 443 -16.59 19.69 -16.59
N MET A 444 -16.50 18.78 -15.60
CA MET A 444 -15.34 18.69 -14.72
C MET A 444 -14.16 18.01 -15.42
N PRO A 445 -12.97 18.65 -15.47
CA PRO A 445 -11.78 18.03 -16.01
C PRO A 445 -11.42 16.75 -15.26
N VAL A 446 -11.23 15.65 -15.98
CA VAL A 446 -10.85 14.36 -15.41
C VAL A 446 -9.36 14.35 -15.10
N LYS A 447 -9.01 14.00 -13.87
CA LYS A 447 -7.64 13.75 -13.42
C LYS A 447 -7.50 12.30 -12.96
N PRO A 448 -6.37 11.64 -13.18
CA PRO A 448 -6.14 10.32 -12.60
C PRO A 448 -6.05 10.41 -11.06
N MET A 449 -6.58 9.41 -10.36
CA MET A 449 -6.42 9.32 -8.89
C MET A 449 -4.99 9.04 -8.46
N MET A 450 -4.20 8.44 -9.37
CA MET A 450 -2.76 8.19 -9.21
C MET A 450 -2.04 8.80 -10.41
N SER A 451 -1.03 9.62 -10.16
CA SER A 451 -0.33 10.45 -11.16
C SER A 451 1.07 9.95 -11.52
N LEU A 452 1.60 8.95 -10.81
CA LEU A 452 2.91 8.38 -11.09
C LEU A 452 2.93 7.69 -12.46
N SER A 453 4.00 7.91 -13.23
CA SER A 453 4.16 7.40 -14.60
C SER A 453 4.65 5.95 -14.68
N SER A 454 4.70 5.22 -13.56
CA SER A 454 5.10 3.81 -13.50
C SER A 454 4.22 2.92 -14.37
N THR A 455 4.81 1.93 -15.05
CA THR A 455 4.10 1.11 -16.04
C THR A 455 2.86 0.41 -15.47
N TYR A 456 2.92 -0.10 -14.24
CA TYR A 456 1.80 -0.77 -13.59
C TYR A 456 0.64 0.17 -13.22
N LEU A 457 0.89 1.49 -13.09
CA LEU A 457 -0.14 2.49 -12.82
C LEU A 457 -0.82 3.04 -14.08
N LYS A 458 -0.30 2.76 -15.28
CA LYS A 458 -0.92 3.24 -16.53
C LYS A 458 -2.36 2.77 -16.69
N ASN A 459 -2.69 1.60 -16.18
CA ASN A 459 -4.03 1.03 -16.21
C ASN A 459 -4.89 1.41 -14.99
N ALA A 460 -4.39 2.26 -14.09
CA ALA A 460 -5.10 2.66 -12.88
C ALA A 460 -6.44 3.36 -13.18
N GLY A 461 -6.51 4.13 -14.27
CA GLY A 461 -7.73 4.81 -14.71
C GLY A 461 -8.89 3.88 -15.13
N ALA A 462 -8.60 2.60 -15.43
CA ALA A 462 -9.62 1.59 -15.71
C ALA A 462 -10.14 0.89 -14.44
N VAL A 463 -9.47 1.10 -13.29
CA VAL A 463 -9.74 0.39 -12.04
C VAL A 463 -10.22 1.34 -10.94
N PHE A 464 -9.63 2.55 -10.87
CA PHE A 464 -9.92 3.53 -9.83
C PHE A 464 -10.91 4.60 -10.30
N PRO A 465 -11.61 5.27 -9.37
CA PRO A 465 -12.50 6.37 -9.71
C PRO A 465 -11.72 7.54 -10.33
N LYS A 466 -12.45 8.45 -10.97
CA LYS A 466 -11.90 9.68 -11.52
C LYS A 466 -11.62 10.70 -10.43
N GLY A 467 -10.52 11.42 -10.52
CA GLY A 467 -10.32 12.68 -9.84
C GLY A 467 -10.88 13.84 -10.66
N GLY A 468 -11.12 14.96 -10.02
CA GLY A 468 -11.60 16.21 -10.61
C GLY A 468 -10.86 17.44 -10.10
N THR A 469 -11.60 18.49 -9.77
CA THR A 469 -11.10 19.75 -9.20
C THR A 469 -11.76 20.05 -7.84
N GLY A 470 -11.19 20.95 -7.05
CA GLY A 470 -11.73 21.34 -5.75
C GLY A 470 -11.84 20.15 -4.78
N LEU A 471 -13.03 19.91 -4.23
CA LEU A 471 -13.29 18.78 -3.33
C LEU A 471 -13.23 17.40 -4.02
N TRP A 472 -13.21 17.38 -5.35
CA TRP A 472 -13.11 16.17 -6.16
C TRP A 472 -11.67 15.88 -6.61
N SER A 473 -10.69 16.69 -6.16
CA SER A 473 -9.29 16.47 -6.48
C SER A 473 -8.72 15.21 -5.82
N PRO A 474 -7.77 14.52 -6.48
CA PRO A 474 -6.97 13.48 -5.82
C PRO A 474 -6.21 14.02 -4.63
N LYS A 475 -5.83 13.15 -3.68
CA LYS A 475 -4.95 13.52 -2.58
C LYS A 475 -3.59 13.99 -3.10
N SER A 476 -3.14 15.13 -2.61
CA SER A 476 -1.88 15.71 -3.07
C SER A 476 -1.00 16.28 -1.95
N ASN A 477 -1.61 16.77 -0.88
CA ASN A 477 -0.92 17.43 0.23
C ASN A 477 -1.52 17.03 1.56
N TYR A 478 -0.76 16.26 2.34
CA TYR A 478 -1.20 15.76 3.64
C TYR A 478 -1.70 16.87 4.58
N PHE A 479 -1.01 18.01 4.66
CA PHE A 479 -1.39 19.08 5.59
C PHE A 479 -2.72 19.73 5.21
N ALA A 480 -2.91 19.99 3.92
CA ALA A 480 -4.18 20.55 3.42
C ALA A 480 -5.33 19.56 3.56
N ASP A 481 -5.10 18.29 3.22
CA ASP A 481 -6.11 17.24 3.31
C ASP A 481 -6.49 16.96 4.77
N MET A 482 -5.51 16.95 5.69
CA MET A 482 -5.73 16.79 7.12
C MET A 482 -6.51 17.99 7.70
N ALA A 483 -6.17 19.21 7.33
CA ALA A 483 -6.92 20.41 7.72
C ALA A 483 -8.36 20.34 7.19
N GLY A 484 -8.55 19.95 5.93
CA GLY A 484 -9.88 19.78 5.34
C GLY A 484 -10.69 18.67 6.01
N ALA A 485 -10.06 17.54 6.36
CA ALA A 485 -10.71 16.45 7.08
C ALA A 485 -11.02 16.80 8.54
N SER A 486 -10.20 17.61 9.21
CA SER A 486 -10.38 17.95 10.63
C SER A 486 -11.31 19.15 10.85
N TRP A 487 -11.26 20.16 9.99
CA TRP A 487 -11.97 21.45 10.23
C TRP A 487 -12.80 21.91 9.03
N GLY A 488 -12.61 21.34 7.84
CA GLY A 488 -13.34 21.74 6.64
C GLY A 488 -14.83 21.41 6.70
N ASP A 489 -15.63 22.07 5.88
CA ASP A 489 -17.06 21.78 5.75
C ASP A 489 -17.26 20.42 5.09
N VAL A 490 -17.79 19.44 5.83
CA VAL A 490 -18.10 18.09 5.34
C VAL A 490 -19.46 18.00 4.65
N THR A 491 -20.22 19.10 4.59
CA THR A 491 -21.55 19.09 3.97
C THR A 491 -21.54 19.56 2.52
N LYS A 492 -20.46 20.22 2.09
CA LYS A 492 -20.36 20.72 0.72
C LYS A 492 -20.23 19.55 -0.27
N ASP A 493 -21.10 19.54 -1.27
CA ASP A 493 -21.24 18.47 -2.27
C ASP A 493 -21.60 17.10 -1.65
N LEU A 494 -22.11 17.06 -0.41
CA LEU A 494 -22.57 15.85 0.27
C LEU A 494 -24.02 16.05 0.72
N GLU A 495 -24.93 15.31 0.11
CA GLU A 495 -26.36 15.31 0.41
C GLU A 495 -26.65 14.37 1.58
N PHE A 496 -27.48 14.83 2.53
CA PHE A 496 -27.89 14.05 3.70
C PHE A 496 -29.42 13.87 3.69
N SER A 497 -29.89 12.61 3.86
CA SER A 497 -31.31 12.26 3.93
C SER A 497 -31.63 11.18 4.96
#